data_863fcd638f2c1be53f780a3d53c981c7
#
_entry.id   863fcd638f2c1be53f780a3d53c981c7
#
_cell.length_a   1.000
_cell.length_b   1.000
_cell.length_c   1.000
_cell.angle_alpha   90.00
_cell.angle_beta   90.00
_cell.angle_gamma   90.00
#
_symmetry.space_group_name_H-M   'P 1'
#
loop_
_entity.id
_entity.type
_entity.pdbx_description
1 polymer ?
#
loop_
_entity_poly.entity_id
_entity_poly.type
_entity_poly.pdbx_seq_one_letter_code
_entity_poly.pdbx_strand_id
1 'polypeptide(L)'
;MAPDRGLTDCKQSGVKGNKIRLTYALTSNADGSEKLPPFVIGKAACPRAFQRKTGEQLGFYYRNNAKAWMTGHLYQEWIQKWDAELQQQRRKILLLQDNFSAHIVPDDLQNIRIENFEPNLTAHVQPKDQGIIRCFKAHYRARFIERSINRYDEGITPGNIYDINQLQAMRLADLAWHDVNALTIRNCWCKSGILPDILDFSSQSSQPIIPVVSFLNSDPILVAEAAVNRAVKGLVATGALQKRNCMDIESLLNPVGESHILTETSDREIYKAVMEAVDARETMEINGGDDVDEDFPAEPQPSRQDILKATSTVSKFIEKMDDPIARKLEGLLCSLNMQLRLEEAKNLKDTQLTSYFNKS
;
A
#
# COMPACT_ATOMS: atom_id res chain seq x y z
N MET A 1 -4.27 11.24 -1.75
CA MET A 1 -5.10 12.40 -1.35
C MET A 1 -4.83 13.55 -2.29
N ALA A 2 -5.80 14.45 -2.45
CA ALA A 2 -5.53 15.67 -3.20
C ALA A 2 -4.41 16.45 -2.50
N PRO A 3 -3.37 16.87 -3.22
CA PRO A 3 -2.15 17.39 -2.60
C PRO A 3 -2.32 18.72 -1.86
N ASP A 4 -3.41 19.45 -2.10
CA ASP A 4 -3.68 20.79 -1.58
C ASP A 4 -4.93 20.89 -0.69
N ARG A 5 -5.60 19.77 -0.42
CA ARG A 5 -6.91 19.75 0.26
C ARG A 5 -7.00 18.82 1.45
N GLY A 6 -6.07 17.91 1.62
CA GLY A 6 -6.23 16.86 2.63
C GLY A 6 -7.50 16.03 2.38
N LEU A 7 -8.40 15.99 3.35
CA LEU A 7 -9.72 15.33 3.26
C LEU A 7 -10.86 16.32 3.04
N THR A 8 -10.56 17.57 2.69
CA THR A 8 -11.57 18.62 2.49
C THR A 8 -11.92 18.78 1.01
N ASP A 9 -13.13 19.17 0.70
CA ASP A 9 -13.63 19.45 -0.64
C ASP A 9 -13.05 20.73 -1.26
N CYS A 10 -12.54 21.64 -0.43
CA CYS A 10 -11.97 22.90 -0.86
C CYS A 10 -10.51 23.07 -0.40
N LYS A 11 -9.78 23.93 -1.13
CA LYS A 11 -8.40 24.28 -0.79
C LYS A 11 -8.33 24.90 0.61
N GLN A 12 -7.44 24.39 1.44
CA GLN A 12 -7.18 24.92 2.76
C GLN A 12 -6.02 25.93 2.70
N SER A 13 -6.21 27.10 3.29
CA SER A 13 -5.15 28.10 3.44
C SER A 13 -4.04 27.54 4.34
N GLY A 14 -2.79 27.64 3.88
CA GLY A 14 -1.61 27.17 4.65
C GLY A 14 -1.26 25.69 4.46
N VAL A 15 -2.04 24.90 3.72
CA VAL A 15 -1.66 23.53 3.34
C VAL A 15 -0.75 23.58 2.13
N LYS A 16 0.53 23.22 2.30
CA LYS A 16 1.44 23.02 1.17
C LYS A 16 0.98 21.83 0.36
N GLY A 17 0.88 22.00 -0.97
CA GLY A 17 0.58 20.91 -1.88
C GLY A 17 1.68 19.85 -1.87
N ASN A 18 1.41 18.67 -1.33
CA ASN A 18 2.35 17.56 -1.38
C ASN A 18 2.30 16.90 -2.77
N LYS A 19 3.38 17.04 -3.53
CA LYS A 19 3.52 16.49 -4.89
C LYS A 19 4.18 15.11 -4.92
N ILE A 20 4.50 14.53 -3.76
CA ILE A 20 5.11 13.19 -3.69
C ILE A 20 4.09 12.18 -4.19
N ARG A 21 4.49 11.41 -5.19
CA ARG A 21 3.67 10.37 -5.81
C ARG A 21 4.37 9.02 -5.69
N LEU A 22 3.57 7.97 -5.54
CA LEU A 22 4.00 6.59 -5.61
C LEU A 22 3.11 5.87 -6.63
N THR A 23 3.72 5.08 -7.48
CA THR A 23 2.99 4.17 -8.36
C THR A 23 3.00 2.78 -7.77
N TYR A 24 1.85 2.10 -7.82
CA TYR A 24 1.67 0.73 -7.37
C TYR A 24 1.22 -0.14 -8.52
N ALA A 25 1.95 -1.22 -8.81
CA ALA A 25 1.46 -2.28 -9.67
C ALA A 25 0.96 -3.43 -8.78
N LEU A 26 -0.31 -3.79 -8.94
CA LEU A 26 -1.00 -4.79 -8.15
C LEU A 26 -1.24 -6.05 -8.99
N THR A 27 -0.74 -7.18 -8.53
CA THR A 27 -0.85 -8.46 -9.24
C THR A 27 -1.51 -9.51 -8.37
N SER A 28 -2.47 -10.24 -8.93
CA SER A 28 -3.16 -11.36 -8.27
C SER A 28 -3.60 -12.38 -9.31
N ASN A 29 -3.74 -13.62 -8.89
CA ASN A 29 -4.38 -14.64 -9.71
C ASN A 29 -5.92 -14.43 -9.77
N ALA A 30 -6.57 -15.25 -10.59
CA ALA A 30 -7.99 -15.06 -10.91
C ALA A 30 -8.93 -15.43 -9.77
N ASP A 31 -8.58 -16.39 -8.93
CA ASP A 31 -9.40 -16.83 -7.79
C ASP A 31 -9.07 -16.10 -6.48
N GLY A 32 -8.03 -15.26 -6.50
CA GLY A 32 -7.60 -14.47 -5.34
C GLY A 32 -6.82 -15.26 -4.29
N SER A 33 -6.48 -16.52 -4.53
CA SER A 33 -5.69 -17.34 -3.60
C SER A 33 -4.23 -16.86 -3.50
N GLU A 34 -3.73 -16.21 -4.54
CA GLU A 34 -2.36 -15.70 -4.62
C GLU A 34 -2.34 -14.23 -5.03
N LYS A 35 -1.63 -13.43 -4.25
CA LYS A 35 -1.36 -12.01 -4.53
C LYS A 35 0.13 -11.77 -4.41
N LEU A 36 0.74 -11.14 -5.41
CA LEU A 36 2.11 -10.68 -5.27
C LEU A 36 2.18 -9.44 -4.35
N PRO A 37 3.29 -9.26 -3.64
CA PRO A 37 3.57 -7.99 -2.99
C PRO A 37 3.48 -6.84 -3.99
N PRO A 38 2.93 -5.68 -3.60
CA PRO A 38 2.84 -4.55 -4.52
C PRO A 38 4.21 -4.13 -5.04
N PHE A 39 4.32 -3.95 -6.36
CA PHE A 39 5.50 -3.30 -6.93
C PHE A 39 5.35 -1.79 -6.76
N VAL A 40 6.25 -1.17 -6.02
CA VAL A 40 6.19 0.24 -5.66
C VAL A 40 7.27 1.02 -6.40
N ILE A 41 6.88 2.10 -7.06
CA ILE A 41 7.80 2.99 -7.76
C ILE A 41 7.69 4.37 -7.13
N GLY A 42 8.81 4.89 -6.65
CA GLY A 42 8.92 6.23 -6.10
C GLY A 42 9.89 7.10 -6.88
N LYS A 43 10.12 8.31 -6.41
CA LYS A 43 11.02 9.25 -7.06
C LYS A 43 12.48 9.04 -6.63
N ALA A 44 12.74 8.96 -5.32
CA ALA A 44 14.07 8.86 -4.75
C ALA A 44 14.55 7.40 -4.70
N ALA A 45 15.83 7.16 -5.01
CA ALA A 45 16.43 5.83 -4.90
C ALA A 45 16.47 5.34 -3.44
N CYS A 46 16.81 6.22 -2.52
CA CYS A 46 16.80 5.96 -1.09
C CYS A 46 16.08 7.09 -0.35
N PRO A 47 14.75 7.02 -0.22
CA PRO A 47 13.98 8.01 0.54
C PRO A 47 14.51 8.16 1.96
N ARG A 48 14.51 9.38 2.50
CA ARG A 48 14.93 9.64 3.91
C ARG A 48 14.19 8.76 4.92
N ALA A 49 12.91 8.50 4.66
CA ALA A 49 12.10 7.61 5.50
C ALA A 49 12.62 6.16 5.56
N PHE A 50 13.46 5.73 4.62
CA PHE A 50 14.06 4.39 4.61
C PHE A 50 15.27 4.28 5.53
N GLN A 51 15.77 5.40 6.06
CA GLN A 51 16.91 5.41 7.01
C GLN A 51 18.14 4.67 6.47
N ARG A 52 18.50 4.91 5.21
CA ARG A 52 19.61 4.27 4.47
C ARG A 52 19.42 2.76 4.21
N LYS A 53 18.22 2.21 4.44
CA LYS A 53 17.89 0.83 4.07
C LYS A 53 17.37 0.78 2.65
N THR A 54 17.54 -0.35 1.98
CA THR A 54 16.93 -0.59 0.66
C THR A 54 15.44 -0.96 0.83
N GLY A 55 14.66 -0.84 -0.23
CA GLY A 55 13.26 -1.31 -0.23
C GLY A 55 13.16 -2.79 0.15
N GLU A 56 14.06 -3.62 -0.37
CA GLU A 56 14.11 -5.07 -0.09
C GLU A 56 14.40 -5.37 1.39
N GLN A 57 15.31 -4.61 2.01
CA GLN A 57 15.57 -4.72 3.46
C GLN A 57 14.37 -4.31 4.33
N LEU A 58 13.47 -3.51 3.76
CA LEU A 58 12.22 -3.08 4.40
C LEU A 58 11.02 -3.99 4.03
N GLY A 59 11.25 -5.02 3.21
CA GLY A 59 10.22 -5.97 2.79
C GLY A 59 9.40 -5.53 1.57
N PHE A 60 9.89 -4.55 0.79
CA PHE A 60 9.18 -4.03 -0.38
C PHE A 60 9.95 -4.27 -1.68
N TYR A 61 9.24 -4.66 -2.74
CA TYR A 61 9.78 -4.55 -4.08
C TYR A 61 9.66 -3.10 -4.54
N TYR A 62 10.73 -2.33 -4.30
CA TYR A 62 10.77 -0.89 -4.53
C TYR A 62 11.78 -0.55 -5.62
N ARG A 63 11.38 0.30 -6.54
CA ARG A 63 12.23 0.91 -7.58
C ARG A 63 11.96 2.41 -7.66
N ASN A 64 12.80 3.12 -8.40
CA ASN A 64 12.65 4.57 -8.54
C ASN A 64 12.95 5.06 -9.95
N ASN A 65 12.35 6.20 -10.28
CA ASN A 65 12.76 7.06 -11.38
C ASN A 65 12.24 8.49 -11.13
N ALA A 66 12.74 9.45 -11.90
CA ALA A 66 12.47 10.89 -11.70
C ALA A 66 10.97 11.25 -11.67
N LYS A 67 10.11 10.50 -12.37
CA LYS A 67 8.65 10.72 -12.43
C LYS A 67 7.85 9.81 -11.50
N ALA A 68 8.50 8.82 -10.86
CA ALA A 68 7.85 7.75 -10.09
C ALA A 68 6.79 6.99 -10.92
N TRP A 69 7.06 6.72 -12.20
CA TRP A 69 6.19 6.04 -13.14
C TRP A 69 6.73 4.69 -13.57
N MET A 70 5.85 3.80 -14.00
CA MET A 70 6.28 2.58 -14.68
C MET A 70 6.95 2.92 -16.00
N THR A 71 8.12 2.32 -16.26
CA THR A 71 8.86 2.42 -17.51
C THR A 71 9.13 1.04 -18.07
N GLY A 72 9.41 0.94 -19.38
CA GLY A 72 9.70 -0.33 -20.02
C GLY A 72 10.82 -1.10 -19.33
N HIS A 73 11.89 -0.43 -18.92
CA HIS A 73 13.00 -1.04 -18.21
C HIS A 73 12.58 -1.62 -16.84
N LEU A 74 11.81 -0.86 -16.04
CA LEU A 74 11.33 -1.33 -14.73
C LEU A 74 10.35 -2.50 -14.88
N TYR A 75 9.52 -2.47 -15.92
CA TYR A 75 8.63 -3.56 -16.22
C TYR A 75 9.39 -4.83 -16.63
N GLN A 76 10.38 -4.70 -17.54
CA GLN A 76 11.22 -5.82 -17.97
C GLN A 76 12.00 -6.45 -16.81
N GLU A 77 12.64 -5.62 -15.97
CA GLU A 77 13.35 -6.10 -14.78
C GLU A 77 12.40 -6.92 -13.86
N TRP A 78 11.20 -6.41 -13.60
CA TRP A 78 10.22 -7.05 -12.75
C TRP A 78 9.72 -8.37 -13.34
N ILE A 79 9.36 -8.38 -14.63
CA ILE A 79 8.77 -9.57 -15.26
C ILE A 79 9.81 -10.68 -15.44
N GLN A 80 11.06 -10.36 -15.77
CA GLN A 80 12.16 -11.33 -15.89
C GLN A 80 12.49 -11.93 -14.53
N LYS A 81 12.54 -11.11 -13.47
CA LYS A 81 12.72 -11.60 -12.11
C LYS A 81 11.62 -12.60 -11.72
N TRP A 82 10.37 -12.26 -12.02
CA TRP A 82 9.23 -13.12 -11.73
C TRP A 82 9.25 -14.41 -12.56
N ASP A 83 9.63 -14.34 -13.84
CA ASP A 83 9.81 -15.53 -14.69
C ASP A 83 10.85 -16.50 -14.11
N ALA A 84 11.99 -15.98 -13.62
CA ALA A 84 13.02 -16.77 -12.96
C ALA A 84 12.51 -17.40 -11.64
N GLU A 85 11.71 -16.70 -10.84
CA GLU A 85 11.08 -17.25 -9.64
C GLU A 85 10.10 -18.39 -9.98
N LEU A 86 9.28 -18.21 -11.02
CA LEU A 86 8.36 -19.25 -11.53
C LEU A 86 9.12 -20.46 -12.06
N GLN A 87 10.27 -20.27 -12.69
CA GLN A 87 11.13 -21.36 -13.13
C GLN A 87 11.62 -22.21 -11.96
N GLN A 88 12.04 -21.58 -10.85
CA GLN A 88 12.43 -22.30 -9.64
C GLN A 88 11.27 -23.09 -9.04
N GLN A 89 10.06 -22.54 -9.12
CA GLN A 89 8.82 -23.18 -8.66
C GLN A 89 8.28 -24.24 -9.67
N ARG A 90 8.86 -24.35 -10.86
CA ARG A 90 8.39 -25.18 -11.97
C ARG A 90 6.93 -24.87 -12.37
N ARG A 91 6.55 -23.60 -12.31
CA ARG A 91 5.22 -23.10 -12.64
C ARG A 91 5.24 -22.32 -13.94
N LYS A 92 4.14 -22.45 -14.70
CA LYS A 92 3.87 -21.61 -15.88
C LYS A 92 2.56 -20.88 -15.67
N ILE A 93 2.50 -19.64 -16.08
CA ILE A 93 1.31 -18.79 -15.92
C ILE A 93 0.95 -18.08 -17.22
N LEU A 94 -0.33 -17.71 -17.32
CA LEU A 94 -0.83 -16.74 -18.29
C LEU A 94 -1.04 -15.41 -17.54
N LEU A 95 -0.32 -14.36 -17.94
CA LEU A 95 -0.48 -13.02 -17.42
C LEU A 95 -1.37 -12.20 -18.35
N LEU A 96 -2.48 -11.71 -17.82
CA LEU A 96 -3.34 -10.74 -18.52
C LEU A 96 -2.98 -9.34 -18.04
N GLN A 97 -2.71 -8.43 -18.96
CA GLN A 97 -2.33 -7.05 -18.66
C GLN A 97 -3.01 -6.05 -19.60
N ASP A 98 -3.00 -4.79 -19.20
CA ASP A 98 -3.46 -3.70 -20.06
C ASP A 98 -2.43 -3.37 -21.16
N ASN A 99 -2.88 -2.54 -22.12
CA ASN A 99 -2.04 -2.08 -23.24
C ASN A 99 -1.22 -0.83 -22.87
N PHE A 100 -0.80 -0.69 -21.64
CA PHE A 100 0.04 0.43 -21.25
C PHE A 100 1.40 0.37 -22.00
N SER A 101 1.79 1.48 -22.62
CA SER A 101 2.96 1.54 -23.52
C SER A 101 4.29 1.16 -22.84
N ALA A 102 4.36 1.26 -21.52
CA ALA A 102 5.55 0.82 -20.76
C ALA A 102 5.59 -0.69 -20.48
N HIS A 103 4.55 -1.45 -20.82
CA HIS A 103 4.54 -2.91 -20.68
C HIS A 103 5.25 -3.57 -21.87
N ILE A 104 6.56 -3.28 -22.02
CA ILE A 104 7.41 -3.84 -23.08
C ILE A 104 7.80 -5.25 -22.68
N VAL A 105 7.22 -6.24 -23.38
CA VAL A 105 7.44 -7.66 -23.11
C VAL A 105 8.82 -8.10 -23.60
N PRO A 106 9.67 -8.73 -22.74
CA PRO A 106 10.92 -9.36 -23.19
C PRO A 106 10.64 -10.61 -24.04
N ASP A 107 11.51 -10.87 -25.00
CA ASP A 107 11.40 -12.03 -25.88
C ASP A 107 11.84 -13.37 -25.24
N ASP A 108 12.51 -13.32 -24.09
CA ASP A 108 13.21 -14.44 -23.45
C ASP A 108 12.41 -15.12 -22.31
N LEU A 109 11.15 -14.76 -22.10
CA LEU A 109 10.30 -15.36 -21.06
C LEU A 109 10.01 -16.85 -21.37
N GLN A 110 10.19 -17.70 -20.34
CA GLN A 110 10.03 -19.17 -20.47
C GLN A 110 8.79 -19.69 -19.74
N ASN A 111 8.36 -18.99 -18.70
CA ASN A 111 7.34 -19.44 -17.76
C ASN A 111 6.11 -18.54 -17.73
N ILE A 112 6.21 -17.34 -18.30
CA ILE A 112 5.12 -16.38 -18.39
C ILE A 112 4.71 -16.20 -19.84
N ARG A 113 3.46 -16.54 -20.15
CA ARG A 113 2.80 -16.13 -21.39
C ARG A 113 2.00 -14.87 -21.10
N ILE A 114 2.20 -13.83 -21.91
CA ILE A 114 1.53 -12.53 -21.74
C ILE A 114 0.47 -12.37 -22.83
N GLU A 115 -0.72 -11.95 -22.40
CA GLU A 115 -1.82 -11.55 -23.28
C GLU A 115 -2.31 -10.17 -22.84
N ASN A 116 -2.45 -9.27 -23.81
CA ASN A 116 -2.96 -7.93 -23.56
C ASN A 116 -4.48 -7.88 -23.75
N PHE A 117 -5.14 -7.09 -22.90
CA PHE A 117 -6.55 -6.77 -23.16
C PHE A 117 -6.70 -5.94 -24.44
N GLU A 118 -7.85 -6.06 -25.09
CA GLU A 118 -8.20 -5.27 -26.25
C GLU A 118 -8.11 -3.77 -25.94
N PRO A 119 -7.53 -2.95 -26.85
CA PRO A 119 -7.50 -1.50 -26.68
C PRO A 119 -8.90 -0.93 -26.46
N ASN A 120 -9.03 0.07 -25.60
CA ASN A 120 -10.28 0.77 -25.22
C ASN A 120 -11.34 -0.09 -24.49
N LEU A 121 -11.10 -1.37 -24.26
CA LEU A 121 -12.00 -2.23 -23.48
C LEU A 121 -11.52 -2.44 -22.04
N THR A 122 -10.34 -1.98 -21.67
CA THR A 122 -9.69 -2.19 -20.37
C THR A 122 -10.62 -1.85 -19.20
N ALA A 123 -11.31 -0.71 -19.26
CA ALA A 123 -12.26 -0.30 -18.22
C ALA A 123 -13.43 -1.28 -18.00
N HIS A 124 -13.75 -2.12 -19.02
CA HIS A 124 -14.86 -3.07 -18.98
C HIS A 124 -14.40 -4.51 -18.73
N VAL A 125 -13.24 -4.91 -19.24
CA VAL A 125 -12.79 -6.30 -19.22
C VAL A 125 -11.61 -6.55 -18.27
N GLN A 126 -10.92 -5.50 -17.79
CA GLN A 126 -9.79 -5.68 -16.86
C GLN A 126 -10.32 -5.89 -15.43
N PRO A 127 -10.10 -7.06 -14.82
CA PRO A 127 -10.61 -7.35 -13.47
C PRO A 127 -10.15 -6.35 -12.40
N LYS A 128 -8.95 -5.77 -12.54
CA LYS A 128 -8.44 -4.76 -11.60
C LYS A 128 -9.33 -3.52 -11.55
N ASP A 129 -9.82 -3.08 -12.70
CA ASP A 129 -10.70 -1.90 -12.82
C ASP A 129 -12.15 -2.21 -12.45
N GLN A 130 -12.56 -3.49 -12.48
CA GLN A 130 -13.91 -3.91 -12.07
C GLN A 130 -14.19 -3.76 -10.57
N GLY A 131 -13.20 -3.35 -9.79
CA GLY A 131 -13.39 -3.05 -8.37
C GLY A 131 -12.22 -3.40 -7.45
N ILE A 132 -11.22 -4.16 -7.89
CA ILE A 132 -10.06 -4.55 -7.07
C ILE A 132 -9.29 -3.30 -6.63
N ILE A 133 -8.98 -2.38 -7.57
CA ILE A 133 -8.29 -1.12 -7.28
C ILE A 133 -9.16 -0.23 -6.37
N ARG A 134 -10.47 -0.18 -6.59
CA ARG A 134 -11.40 0.57 -5.75
C ARG A 134 -11.43 0.05 -4.31
N CYS A 135 -11.48 -1.27 -4.14
CA CYS A 135 -11.43 -1.91 -2.83
C CYS A 135 -10.10 -1.63 -2.11
N PHE A 136 -8.97 -1.77 -2.82
CA PHE A 136 -7.65 -1.41 -2.29
C PHE A 136 -7.58 0.05 -1.83
N LYS A 137 -8.05 0.98 -2.67
CA LYS A 137 -8.09 2.42 -2.31
C LYS A 137 -8.99 2.67 -1.09
N ALA A 138 -10.13 1.98 -0.97
CA ALA A 138 -11.02 2.11 0.17
C ALA A 138 -10.33 1.65 1.47
N HIS A 139 -9.69 0.48 1.47
CA HIS A 139 -8.93 0.00 2.64
C HIS A 139 -7.79 0.97 3.00
N TYR A 140 -7.03 1.45 2.01
CA TYR A 140 -5.97 2.41 2.23
C TYR A 140 -6.49 3.71 2.87
N ARG A 141 -7.59 4.27 2.35
CA ARG A 141 -8.20 5.51 2.86
C ARG A 141 -8.74 5.33 4.28
N ALA A 142 -9.43 4.23 4.55
CA ALA A 142 -9.92 3.94 5.90
C ALA A 142 -8.77 3.93 6.92
N ARG A 143 -7.71 3.17 6.66
CA ARG A 143 -6.52 3.07 7.51
C ARG A 143 -5.79 4.42 7.67
N PHE A 144 -5.71 5.19 6.59
CA PHE A 144 -5.11 6.51 6.62
C PHE A 144 -5.89 7.48 7.52
N ILE A 145 -7.23 7.45 7.45
CA ILE A 145 -8.08 8.30 8.29
C ILE A 145 -8.03 7.85 9.75
N GLU A 146 -8.07 6.55 10.02
CA GLU A 146 -7.90 6.00 11.38
C GLU A 146 -6.56 6.42 12.00
N ARG A 147 -5.46 6.37 11.22
CA ARG A 147 -4.18 6.90 11.66
C ARG A 147 -4.26 8.39 11.99
N SER A 148 -4.99 9.16 11.18
CA SER A 148 -5.15 10.61 11.43
C SER A 148 -5.93 10.90 12.71
N ILE A 149 -6.93 10.07 13.04
CA ILE A 149 -7.66 10.15 14.31
C ILE A 149 -6.70 9.88 15.47
N ASN A 150 -5.93 8.80 15.42
CA ASN A 150 -4.98 8.46 16.47
C ASN A 150 -3.97 9.59 16.72
N ARG A 151 -3.46 10.22 15.66
CA ARG A 151 -2.55 11.36 15.75
C ARG A 151 -3.21 12.60 16.39
N TYR A 152 -4.49 12.80 16.11
CA TYR A 152 -5.24 13.88 16.76
C TYR A 152 -5.42 13.60 18.25
N ASP A 153 -5.74 12.37 18.63
CA ASP A 153 -5.87 11.94 20.04
C ASP A 153 -4.53 12.02 20.79
N GLU A 154 -3.40 11.87 20.10
CA GLU A 154 -2.04 12.11 20.60
C GLU A 154 -1.71 13.60 20.76
N GLY A 155 -2.62 14.51 20.43
CA GLY A 155 -2.46 15.96 20.55
C GLY A 155 -1.78 16.64 19.37
N ILE A 156 -1.63 15.99 18.23
CA ILE A 156 -1.10 16.59 17.00
C ILE A 156 -2.14 17.54 16.42
N THR A 157 -1.68 18.69 15.97
CA THR A 157 -2.55 19.75 15.43
C THR A 157 -3.32 19.27 14.19
N PRO A 158 -4.58 19.73 13.98
CA PRO A 158 -5.40 19.32 12.82
C PRO A 158 -4.74 19.53 11.46
N GLY A 159 -3.82 20.48 11.31
CA GLY A 159 -3.06 20.70 10.08
C GLY A 159 -2.05 19.59 9.77
N ASN A 160 -1.51 18.95 10.81
CA ASN A 160 -0.40 18.00 10.72
C ASN A 160 -0.82 16.53 10.90
N ILE A 161 -2.09 16.24 11.26
CA ILE A 161 -2.54 14.86 11.45
C ILE A 161 -2.45 14.03 10.17
N TYR A 162 -2.51 14.68 9.01
CA TYR A 162 -2.46 14.06 7.69
C TYR A 162 -1.03 13.82 7.19
N ASP A 163 -0.02 14.33 7.89
CA ASP A 163 1.37 14.14 7.50
C ASP A 163 1.75 12.68 7.56
N ILE A 164 2.30 12.18 6.46
CA ILE A 164 2.71 10.80 6.32
C ILE A 164 3.99 10.74 5.49
N ASN A 165 5.00 10.06 5.99
CA ASN A 165 6.20 9.83 5.22
C ASN A 165 6.01 8.63 4.24
N GLN A 166 6.92 8.52 3.28
CA GLN A 166 6.81 7.53 2.23
C GLN A 166 6.75 6.09 2.76
N LEU A 167 7.57 5.73 3.74
CA LEU A 167 7.59 4.38 4.30
C LEU A 167 6.27 4.05 5.03
N GLN A 168 5.74 5.01 5.78
CA GLN A 168 4.43 4.84 6.43
C GLN A 168 3.31 4.64 5.38
N ALA A 169 3.33 5.44 4.31
CA ALA A 169 2.37 5.29 3.21
C ALA A 169 2.48 3.91 2.55
N MET A 170 3.68 3.42 2.31
CA MET A 170 3.92 2.08 1.74
C MET A 170 3.42 0.97 2.67
N ARG A 171 3.64 1.09 3.98
CA ARG A 171 3.12 0.12 4.97
C ARG A 171 1.59 0.10 5.02
N LEU A 172 0.94 1.27 4.96
CA LEU A 172 -0.52 1.33 4.89
C LEU A 172 -1.04 0.71 3.60
N ALA A 173 -0.35 0.90 2.48
CA ALA A 173 -0.73 0.31 1.20
C ALA A 173 -0.56 -1.21 1.20
N ASP A 174 0.50 -1.73 1.80
CA ASP A 174 0.72 -3.17 1.94
C ASP A 174 -0.39 -3.82 2.78
N LEU A 175 -0.72 -3.23 3.91
CA LEU A 175 -1.85 -3.68 4.74
C LEU A 175 -3.19 -3.61 3.98
N ALA A 176 -3.42 -2.53 3.23
CA ALA A 176 -4.62 -2.38 2.42
C ALA A 176 -4.70 -3.43 1.30
N TRP A 177 -3.57 -3.78 0.69
CA TRP A 177 -3.52 -4.84 -0.30
C TRP A 177 -3.78 -6.21 0.32
N HIS A 178 -3.30 -6.43 1.54
CA HIS A 178 -3.59 -7.65 2.30
C HIS A 178 -5.09 -7.79 2.60
N ASP A 179 -5.78 -6.70 2.91
CA ASP A 179 -7.23 -6.69 3.21
C ASP A 179 -8.13 -6.98 2.00
N VAL A 180 -7.64 -6.77 0.77
CA VAL A 180 -8.37 -7.19 -0.43
C VAL A 180 -8.47 -8.71 -0.44
N ASN A 181 -9.63 -9.25 -0.14
CA ASN A 181 -9.84 -10.69 0.00
C ASN A 181 -10.02 -11.42 -1.35
N ALA A 182 -9.89 -12.74 -1.31
CA ALA A 182 -10.04 -13.60 -2.49
C ALA A 182 -11.42 -13.46 -3.15
N LEU A 183 -12.47 -13.29 -2.35
CA LEU A 183 -13.84 -13.13 -2.87
C LEU A 183 -13.97 -11.85 -3.70
N THR A 184 -13.40 -10.73 -3.25
CA THR A 184 -13.36 -9.47 -4.04
C THR A 184 -12.72 -9.70 -5.40
N ILE A 185 -11.56 -10.36 -5.42
CA ILE A 185 -10.80 -10.61 -6.65
C ILE A 185 -11.64 -11.48 -7.58
N ARG A 186 -12.13 -12.62 -7.09
CA ARG A 186 -12.94 -13.55 -7.88
C ARG A 186 -14.20 -12.88 -8.47
N ASN A 187 -14.93 -12.11 -7.66
CA ASN A 187 -16.13 -11.39 -8.12
C ASN A 187 -15.79 -10.41 -9.25
N CYS A 188 -14.66 -9.72 -9.18
CA CYS A 188 -14.21 -8.82 -10.24
C CYS A 188 -13.83 -9.58 -11.52
N TRP A 189 -13.25 -10.77 -11.41
CA TRP A 189 -12.96 -11.64 -12.55
C TRP A 189 -14.23 -12.20 -13.21
N CYS A 190 -15.24 -12.57 -12.42
CA CYS A 190 -16.55 -12.94 -12.95
C CYS A 190 -17.23 -11.74 -13.63
N LYS A 191 -17.21 -10.56 -12.98
CA LYS A 191 -17.81 -9.35 -13.53
C LYS A 191 -17.18 -8.91 -14.86
N SER A 192 -15.90 -9.18 -15.07
CA SER A 192 -15.21 -8.93 -16.35
C SER A 192 -15.57 -9.93 -17.45
N GLY A 193 -16.33 -10.99 -17.13
CA GLY A 193 -16.74 -12.03 -18.07
C GLY A 193 -15.63 -13.05 -18.41
N ILE A 194 -14.46 -12.96 -17.74
CA ILE A 194 -13.33 -13.89 -18.00
C ILE A 194 -13.55 -15.23 -17.29
N LEU A 195 -14.10 -15.17 -16.07
CA LEU A 195 -14.51 -16.38 -15.34
C LEU A 195 -16.03 -16.53 -15.38
N PRO A 196 -16.53 -17.77 -15.48
CA PRO A 196 -17.96 -18.03 -15.38
C PRO A 196 -18.46 -17.73 -13.97
N ASP A 197 -19.72 -17.31 -13.87
CA ASP A 197 -20.38 -17.12 -12.58
C ASP A 197 -20.48 -18.45 -11.81
N ILE A 198 -20.35 -18.38 -10.49
CA ILE A 198 -20.43 -19.54 -9.60
C ILE A 198 -21.80 -20.26 -9.75
N LEU A 199 -22.83 -19.54 -10.15
CA LEU A 199 -24.17 -20.05 -10.33
C LEU A 199 -24.29 -21.01 -11.53
N ASP A 200 -23.42 -20.90 -12.55
CA ASP A 200 -23.44 -21.78 -13.71
C ASP A 200 -22.94 -23.20 -13.42
N PHE A 201 -22.13 -23.38 -12.36
CA PHE A 201 -21.67 -24.71 -11.93
C PHE A 201 -22.71 -25.50 -11.12
N SER A 202 -23.75 -24.86 -10.58
CA SER A 202 -24.79 -25.52 -9.77
C SER A 202 -25.84 -26.24 -10.60
N SER A 203 -25.90 -26.01 -11.90
CA SER A 203 -26.88 -26.61 -12.81
C SER A 203 -26.58 -28.08 -13.19
N GLN A 204 -25.43 -28.62 -12.79
CA GLN A 204 -25.07 -30.04 -13.11
C GLN A 204 -25.06 -30.98 -11.90
N SER A 205 -25.31 -30.55 -10.68
CA SER A 205 -25.44 -31.42 -9.52
C SER A 205 -26.88 -31.40 -8.99
N SER A 206 -27.57 -32.53 -9.07
CA SER A 206 -28.96 -32.77 -8.68
C SER A 206 -29.19 -32.83 -7.16
N GLN A 207 -28.44 -32.08 -6.36
CA GLN A 207 -28.72 -31.90 -4.94
C GLN A 207 -28.95 -30.42 -4.64
N PRO A 208 -30.02 -30.04 -3.96
CA PRO A 208 -30.23 -28.65 -3.54
C PRO A 208 -29.24 -28.30 -2.42
N ILE A 209 -28.08 -27.84 -2.77
CA ILE A 209 -27.20 -27.15 -1.83
C ILE A 209 -27.84 -25.79 -1.63
N ILE A 210 -28.51 -25.60 -0.50
CA ILE A 210 -28.95 -24.28 -0.05
C ILE A 210 -27.67 -23.44 0.04
N PRO A 211 -27.49 -22.39 -0.79
CA PRO A 211 -26.29 -21.60 -0.72
C PRO A 211 -26.30 -20.85 0.62
N VAL A 212 -25.46 -21.27 1.56
CA VAL A 212 -25.18 -20.51 2.79
C VAL A 212 -24.64 -19.10 2.46
N VAL A 213 -24.23 -18.88 1.22
CA VAL A 213 -23.76 -17.62 0.66
C VAL A 213 -24.81 -16.51 0.60
N SER A 214 -26.12 -16.84 0.59
CA SER A 214 -27.19 -15.81 0.52
C SER A 214 -27.44 -15.04 1.81
N PHE A 215 -26.85 -15.46 2.93
CA PHE A 215 -26.99 -14.77 4.23
C PHE A 215 -25.81 -13.84 4.59
N LEU A 216 -24.73 -13.81 3.79
CA LEU A 216 -23.53 -13.00 4.05
C LEU A 216 -23.21 -12.00 2.93
N ASN A 217 -24.15 -11.72 2.03
CA ASN A 217 -23.87 -10.91 0.84
C ASN A 217 -24.00 -9.40 1.09
N SER A 218 -23.08 -8.84 1.88
CA SER A 218 -22.64 -7.47 1.59
C SER A 218 -21.46 -7.57 0.62
N ASP A 219 -21.56 -6.94 -0.56
CA ASP A 219 -20.46 -6.82 -1.51
C ASP A 219 -19.21 -6.35 -0.75
N PRO A 220 -18.06 -7.08 -0.82
CA PRO A 220 -16.85 -6.71 -0.12
C PRO A 220 -16.35 -5.29 -0.43
N ILE A 221 -16.63 -4.77 -1.63
CA ILE A 221 -16.30 -3.41 -2.02
C ILE A 221 -17.15 -2.42 -1.21
N LEU A 222 -18.46 -2.66 -1.10
CA LEU A 222 -19.34 -1.83 -0.27
C LEU A 222 -18.96 -1.86 1.20
N VAL A 223 -18.50 -3.01 1.70
CA VAL A 223 -17.97 -3.13 3.08
C VAL A 223 -16.73 -2.26 3.29
N ALA A 224 -15.79 -2.28 2.34
CA ALA A 224 -14.61 -1.45 2.38
C ALA A 224 -14.96 0.06 2.31
N GLU A 225 -15.90 0.44 1.46
CA GLU A 225 -16.41 1.82 1.37
C GLU A 225 -17.14 2.25 2.64
N ALA A 226 -17.92 1.37 3.25
CA ALA A 226 -18.57 1.63 4.53
C ALA A 226 -17.53 1.85 5.65
N ALA A 227 -16.38 1.18 5.61
CA ALA A 227 -15.27 1.44 6.53
C ALA A 227 -14.69 2.85 6.35
N VAL A 228 -14.50 3.33 5.11
CA VAL A 228 -14.10 4.72 4.85
C VAL A 228 -15.10 5.70 5.45
N ASN A 229 -16.40 5.49 5.19
CA ASN A 229 -17.45 6.36 5.73
C ASN A 229 -17.47 6.37 7.27
N ARG A 230 -17.23 5.23 7.92
CA ARG A 230 -17.11 5.17 9.40
C ARG A 230 -15.89 5.95 9.89
N ALA A 231 -14.74 5.79 9.23
CA ALA A 231 -13.53 6.51 9.59
C ALA A 231 -13.69 8.02 9.42
N VAL A 232 -14.31 8.49 8.32
CA VAL A 232 -14.63 9.91 8.11
C VAL A 232 -15.54 10.44 9.21
N LYS A 233 -16.62 9.69 9.56
CA LYS A 233 -17.52 10.05 10.67
C LYS A 233 -16.78 10.13 12.01
N GLY A 234 -15.85 9.18 12.26
CA GLY A 234 -14.97 9.19 13.42
C GLY A 234 -14.13 10.47 13.48
N LEU A 235 -13.49 10.84 12.37
CA LEU A 235 -12.68 12.04 12.30
C LEU A 235 -13.51 13.34 12.50
N VAL A 236 -14.74 13.38 11.99
CA VAL A 236 -15.66 14.50 12.24
C VAL A 236 -16.04 14.56 13.72
N ALA A 237 -16.27 13.42 14.37
CA ALA A 237 -16.63 13.37 15.79
C ALA A 237 -15.51 13.90 16.70
N THR A 238 -14.22 13.78 16.31
CA THR A 238 -13.10 14.41 17.05
C THR A 238 -13.08 15.93 16.93
N GLY A 239 -13.80 16.52 15.96
CA GLY A 239 -13.75 17.95 15.66
C GLY A 239 -12.58 18.38 14.77
N ALA A 240 -11.65 17.50 14.43
CA ALA A 240 -10.52 17.78 13.55
C ALA A 240 -10.94 18.08 12.09
N LEU A 241 -12.10 17.58 11.66
CA LEU A 241 -12.68 17.84 10.37
C LEU A 241 -14.13 18.32 10.52
N GLN A 242 -14.45 19.44 9.89
CA GLN A 242 -15.83 19.96 9.91
C GLN A 242 -16.69 19.19 8.90
N LYS A 243 -17.90 18.79 9.31
CA LYS A 243 -18.84 18.01 8.47
C LYS A 243 -19.11 18.65 7.11
N ARG A 244 -19.21 19.97 7.03
CA ARG A 244 -19.45 20.73 5.79
C ARG A 244 -18.30 20.67 4.78
N ASN A 245 -17.10 20.31 5.24
CA ASN A 245 -15.88 20.29 4.44
C ASN A 245 -15.45 18.85 4.08
N CYS A 246 -16.27 17.83 4.40
CA CYS A 246 -15.93 16.45 4.10
C CYS A 246 -16.04 16.22 2.58
N MET A 247 -15.00 15.59 2.00
CA MET A 247 -15.10 15.05 0.65
C MET A 247 -16.08 13.88 0.63
N ASP A 248 -16.81 13.74 -0.48
CA ASP A 248 -17.59 12.55 -0.76
C ASP A 248 -16.66 11.34 -1.03
N ILE A 249 -17.22 10.15 -0.94
CA ILE A 249 -16.44 8.91 -1.07
C ILE A 249 -15.84 8.76 -2.48
N GLU A 250 -16.53 9.20 -3.51
CA GLU A 250 -16.03 9.11 -4.88
C GLU A 250 -14.79 9.98 -5.07
N SER A 251 -14.85 11.22 -4.62
CA SER A 251 -13.69 12.15 -4.62
C SER A 251 -12.51 11.64 -3.76
N LEU A 252 -12.78 10.89 -2.69
CA LEU A 252 -11.75 10.27 -1.86
C LEU A 252 -11.08 9.09 -2.56
N LEU A 253 -11.84 8.27 -3.29
CA LEU A 253 -11.32 7.07 -3.94
C LEU A 253 -10.75 7.35 -5.34
N ASN A 254 -11.31 8.33 -6.06
CA ASN A 254 -10.92 8.70 -7.40
C ASN A 254 -10.63 10.22 -7.49
N PRO A 255 -9.55 10.71 -6.86
CA PRO A 255 -9.21 12.12 -6.93
C PRO A 255 -8.88 12.53 -8.37
N VAL A 256 -9.38 13.70 -8.78
CA VAL A 256 -9.26 14.23 -10.15
C VAL A 256 -7.81 14.24 -10.67
N GLY A 257 -6.82 14.37 -9.79
CA GLY A 257 -5.40 14.32 -10.17
C GLY A 257 -4.85 12.94 -10.54
N GLU A 258 -5.60 11.86 -10.33
CA GLU A 258 -5.21 10.50 -10.74
C GLU A 258 -5.69 10.17 -12.17
N SER A 259 -6.84 10.69 -12.60
CA SER A 259 -7.42 10.40 -13.90
C SER A 259 -6.71 11.10 -15.08
N HIS A 260 -6.10 12.27 -14.86
CA HIS A 260 -5.37 12.99 -15.89
C HIS A 260 -4.08 12.31 -16.36
N ILE A 261 -3.54 11.36 -15.60
CA ILE A 261 -2.29 10.66 -15.92
C ILE A 261 -2.52 9.56 -16.97
N LEU A 262 -3.72 9.03 -17.06
CA LEU A 262 -4.06 7.92 -17.97
C LEU A 262 -4.61 8.39 -19.33
N THR A 263 -5.06 9.65 -19.46
CA THR A 263 -5.78 10.13 -20.65
C THR A 263 -5.02 11.15 -21.49
N GLU A 264 -3.91 11.73 -21.02
CA GLU A 264 -3.21 12.84 -21.69
C GLU A 264 -1.72 12.59 -21.98
N THR A 265 -1.23 11.37 -21.99
CA THR A 265 0.07 11.10 -22.58
C THR A 265 -0.05 11.13 -24.11
N SER A 266 0.18 12.29 -24.70
CA SER A 266 0.33 12.38 -26.15
C SER A 266 1.56 11.56 -26.57
N ASP A 267 1.52 10.94 -27.76
CA ASP A 267 2.66 10.20 -28.34
C ASP A 267 3.97 11.00 -28.26
N ARG A 268 3.88 12.32 -28.27
CA ARG A 268 5.00 13.24 -28.14
C ARG A 268 5.59 13.28 -26.73
N GLU A 269 4.76 13.13 -25.69
CA GLU A 269 5.23 13.04 -24.29
C GLU A 269 5.79 11.67 -23.97
N ILE A 270 5.24 10.62 -24.57
CA ILE A 270 5.80 9.26 -24.52
C ILE A 270 7.18 9.25 -25.18
N TYR A 271 7.29 9.82 -26.39
CA TYR A 271 8.56 9.95 -27.12
C TYR A 271 9.58 10.75 -26.30
N LYS A 272 9.19 11.88 -25.72
CA LYS A 272 10.05 12.70 -24.86
C LYS A 272 10.50 11.94 -23.61
N ALA A 273 9.62 11.19 -22.96
CA ALA A 273 9.95 10.36 -21.81
C ALA A 273 10.91 9.21 -22.16
N VAL A 274 10.75 8.63 -23.34
CA VAL A 274 11.67 7.60 -23.87
C VAL A 274 13.04 8.22 -24.19
N MET A 275 13.08 9.37 -24.83
CA MET A 275 14.34 10.06 -25.14
C MET A 275 15.06 10.55 -23.87
N GLU A 276 14.34 11.11 -22.90
CA GLU A 276 14.91 11.46 -21.59
C GLU A 276 15.43 10.22 -20.83
N ALA A 277 14.83 9.04 -21.00
CA ALA A 277 15.32 7.80 -20.43
C ALA A 277 16.56 7.26 -21.16
N VAL A 278 16.67 7.48 -22.46
CA VAL A 278 17.87 7.17 -23.27
C VAL A 278 19.02 8.10 -22.90
N ASP A 279 18.75 9.42 -22.82
CA ASP A 279 19.75 10.42 -22.40
C ASP A 279 20.23 10.19 -20.94
N ALA A 280 19.32 9.78 -20.05
CA ALA A 280 19.67 9.41 -18.68
C ALA A 280 20.52 8.12 -18.61
N ARG A 281 20.46 7.26 -19.63
CA ARG A 281 21.25 6.05 -19.75
C ARG A 281 22.68 6.35 -20.21
N GLU A 282 22.87 7.40 -21.02
CA GLU A 282 24.17 7.88 -21.47
C GLU A 282 24.88 8.75 -20.41
N THR A 283 24.11 9.35 -19.49
CA THR A 283 24.62 10.19 -18.38
C THR A 283 24.51 9.49 -17.01
N MET A 284 24.76 8.19 -16.93
CA MET A 284 24.90 7.49 -15.65
C MET A 284 26.19 7.90 -14.93
N GLU A 285 26.37 9.17 -14.66
CA GLU A 285 27.11 9.63 -13.49
C GLU A 285 26.16 9.56 -12.30
N ILE A 286 26.64 8.88 -11.26
CA ILE A 286 26.03 8.79 -9.93
C ILE A 286 26.02 10.20 -9.33
N ASN A 287 25.13 11.04 -9.80
CA ASN A 287 24.79 12.26 -9.10
C ASN A 287 23.73 11.89 -8.05
N GLY A 288 24.19 11.76 -6.81
CA GLY A 288 23.35 11.86 -5.64
C GLY A 288 22.69 13.23 -5.67
N GLY A 289 21.64 13.37 -6.48
CA GLY A 289 20.80 14.54 -6.53
C GLY A 289 20.24 14.76 -5.13
N ASP A 290 20.66 15.86 -4.54
CA ASP A 290 20.11 16.44 -3.33
C ASP A 290 18.69 16.87 -3.67
N ASP A 291 17.81 15.85 -3.81
CA ASP A 291 16.37 16.09 -3.92
C ASP A 291 15.96 16.68 -2.59
N VAL A 292 15.70 17.97 -2.61
CA VAL A 292 15.06 18.72 -1.53
C VAL A 292 13.66 18.14 -1.36
N ASP A 293 13.58 16.96 -0.73
CA ASP A 293 12.37 16.54 -0.07
C ASP A 293 12.15 17.57 1.05
N GLU A 294 11.19 18.49 0.85
CA GLU A 294 10.81 19.45 1.88
C GLU A 294 10.55 18.67 3.16
N ASP A 295 11.39 18.94 4.15
CA ASP A 295 11.43 18.26 5.43
C ASP A 295 10.07 18.31 6.13
N PHE A 296 9.39 17.17 6.18
CA PHE A 296 8.61 16.89 7.39
C PHE A 296 9.63 16.50 8.46
N PRO A 297 9.70 17.22 9.59
CA PRO A 297 10.58 16.83 10.68
C PRO A 297 10.31 15.37 11.01
N ALA A 298 11.34 14.53 10.97
CA ALA A 298 11.22 13.13 11.35
C ALA A 298 10.71 13.14 12.80
N GLU A 299 9.51 12.60 13.01
CA GLU A 299 9.00 12.39 14.37
C GLU A 299 10.05 11.58 15.11
N PRO A 300 10.46 12.00 16.31
CA PRO A 300 11.42 11.27 17.11
C PRO A 300 10.88 9.85 17.29
N GLN A 301 11.63 8.87 16.86
CA GLN A 301 11.25 7.46 17.04
C GLN A 301 11.16 7.22 18.55
N PRO A 302 10.06 6.64 19.06
CA PRO A 302 9.94 6.34 20.47
C PRO A 302 11.12 5.48 20.91
N SER A 303 11.73 5.81 22.04
CA SER A 303 12.80 5.01 22.59
C SER A 303 12.27 3.63 23.01
N ARG A 304 13.16 2.64 23.09
CA ARG A 304 12.77 1.31 23.61
C ARG A 304 12.13 1.38 24.98
N GLN A 305 12.58 2.30 25.83
CA GLN A 305 11.99 2.54 27.15
C GLN A 305 10.56 3.09 27.05
N ASP A 306 10.28 3.93 26.07
CA ASP A 306 8.93 4.45 25.83
C ASP A 306 8.00 3.34 25.34
N ILE A 307 8.50 2.45 24.48
CA ILE A 307 7.74 1.26 24.03
C ILE A 307 7.43 0.35 25.22
N LEU A 308 8.42 0.05 26.10
CA LEU A 308 8.20 -0.78 27.28
C LEU A 308 7.22 -0.14 28.28
N LYS A 309 7.25 1.17 28.45
CA LYS A 309 6.26 1.89 29.26
C LYS A 309 4.87 1.81 28.66
N ALA A 310 4.74 2.04 27.34
CA ALA A 310 3.48 1.97 26.64
C ALA A 310 2.87 0.55 26.70
N THR A 311 3.64 -0.50 26.45
CA THR A 311 3.18 -1.89 26.55
C THR A 311 2.76 -2.24 27.99
N SER A 312 3.49 -1.77 29.01
CA SER A 312 3.12 -1.95 30.43
C SER A 312 1.79 -1.25 30.76
N THR A 313 1.57 -0.05 30.21
CA THR A 313 0.33 0.71 30.42
C THR A 313 -0.86 -0.01 29.80
N VAL A 314 -0.71 -0.48 28.56
CA VAL A 314 -1.74 -1.26 27.85
C VAL A 314 -2.02 -2.56 28.58
N SER A 315 -0.99 -3.30 29.02
CA SER A 315 -1.15 -4.55 29.77
C SER A 315 -1.98 -4.34 31.04
N LYS A 316 -1.72 -3.28 31.82
CA LYS A 316 -2.49 -2.95 33.03
C LYS A 316 -3.94 -2.63 32.74
N PHE A 317 -4.23 -2.02 31.58
CA PHE A 317 -5.60 -1.72 31.17
C PHE A 317 -6.36 -2.99 30.79
N ILE A 318 -5.76 -3.85 29.95
CA ILE A 318 -6.42 -5.07 29.45
C ILE A 318 -6.51 -6.17 30.51
N GLU A 319 -5.67 -6.15 31.55
CA GLU A 319 -5.74 -7.10 32.69
C GLU A 319 -7.13 -7.10 33.37
N LYS A 320 -7.80 -5.96 33.36
CA LYS A 320 -9.15 -5.78 33.92
C LYS A 320 -10.29 -6.14 32.97
N MET A 321 -9.98 -6.46 31.71
CA MET A 321 -10.95 -6.79 30.69
C MET A 321 -11.12 -8.30 30.57
N ASP A 322 -12.35 -8.78 30.70
CA ASP A 322 -12.67 -10.20 30.47
C ASP A 322 -13.17 -10.40 29.04
N ASP A 323 -12.27 -10.19 28.06
CA ASP A 323 -12.54 -10.23 26.64
C ASP A 323 -11.51 -11.14 25.94
N PRO A 324 -11.91 -12.04 25.02
CA PRO A 324 -10.99 -12.89 24.26
C PRO A 324 -9.94 -12.10 23.47
N ILE A 325 -10.28 -10.89 22.98
CA ILE A 325 -9.34 -10.02 22.27
C ILE A 325 -8.28 -9.49 23.23
N ALA A 326 -8.68 -9.09 24.45
CA ALA A 326 -7.75 -8.64 25.48
C ALA A 326 -6.74 -9.73 25.84
N ARG A 327 -7.15 -10.98 26.00
CA ARG A 327 -6.27 -12.12 26.25
C ARG A 327 -5.28 -12.40 25.13
N LYS A 328 -5.74 -12.29 23.86
CA LYS A 328 -4.86 -12.42 22.69
C LYS A 328 -3.84 -11.28 22.62
N LEU A 329 -4.26 -10.05 22.91
CA LEU A 329 -3.39 -8.87 22.93
C LEU A 329 -2.34 -8.98 24.06
N GLU A 330 -2.72 -9.47 25.24
CA GLU A 330 -1.82 -9.72 26.36
C GLU A 330 -0.66 -10.67 25.96
N GLY A 331 -0.97 -11.76 25.27
CA GLY A 331 0.03 -12.70 24.74
C GLY A 331 0.98 -12.04 23.72
N LEU A 332 0.48 -11.20 22.84
CA LEU A 332 1.29 -10.47 21.86
C LEU A 332 2.19 -9.43 22.51
N LEU A 333 1.69 -8.66 23.49
CA LEU A 333 2.47 -7.68 24.25
C LEU A 333 3.57 -8.35 25.07
N CYS A 334 3.28 -9.51 25.66
CA CYS A 334 4.29 -10.31 26.39
C CYS A 334 5.42 -10.75 25.45
N SER A 335 5.09 -11.24 24.26
CA SER A 335 6.05 -11.65 23.25
C SER A 335 6.92 -10.49 22.76
N LEU A 336 6.32 -9.32 22.53
CA LEU A 336 7.02 -8.10 22.14
C LEU A 336 7.99 -7.63 23.22
N ASN A 337 7.54 -7.59 24.49
CA ASN A 337 8.38 -7.22 25.62
C ASN A 337 9.57 -8.15 25.78
N MET A 338 9.37 -9.44 25.58
CA MET A 338 10.46 -10.44 25.63
C MET A 338 11.48 -10.20 24.52
N GLN A 339 11.05 -9.93 23.30
CA GLN A 339 11.95 -9.61 22.18
C GLN A 339 12.76 -8.33 22.44
N LEU A 340 12.13 -7.27 22.91
CA LEU A 340 12.79 -6.00 23.21
C LEU A 340 13.87 -6.16 24.31
N ARG A 341 13.60 -6.97 25.34
CA ARG A 341 14.57 -7.27 26.42
C ARG A 341 15.72 -8.12 25.92
N LEU A 342 15.47 -9.10 25.06
CA LEU A 342 16.52 -9.92 24.44
C LEU A 342 17.45 -9.10 23.55
N GLU A 343 16.92 -8.13 22.81
CA GLU A 343 17.73 -7.20 22.02
C GLU A 343 18.53 -6.24 22.90
N GLU A 344 17.98 -5.81 24.02
CA GLU A 344 18.71 -5.01 25.03
C GLU A 344 19.87 -5.79 25.63
N ALA A 345 19.64 -7.04 26.00
CA ALA A 345 20.68 -7.91 26.53
C ALA A 345 21.82 -8.17 25.53
N LYS A 346 21.54 -8.27 24.23
CA LYS A 346 22.56 -8.41 23.17
C LYS A 346 23.40 -7.14 22.97
N ASN A 347 22.89 -5.98 23.32
CA ASN A 347 23.56 -4.69 23.15
C ASN A 347 24.32 -4.24 24.42
N LEU A 348 24.18 -4.96 25.55
CA LEU A 348 24.96 -4.74 26.73
C LEU A 348 26.40 -5.18 26.46
N LYS A 349 27.33 -4.23 26.49
CA LYS A 349 28.78 -4.56 26.50
C LYS A 349 29.14 -5.19 27.86
N ASP A 350 29.87 -6.30 27.83
CA ASP A 350 30.47 -6.85 28.99
C ASP A 350 31.41 -5.82 29.64
N THR A 351 30.95 -5.16 30.68
CA THR A 351 31.73 -4.26 31.51
C THR A 351 32.20 -5.05 32.70
N GLN A 352 33.50 -5.31 32.79
CA GLN A 352 34.08 -5.90 33.99
C GLN A 352 33.91 -4.95 35.18
N LEU A 353 33.37 -5.41 36.28
CA LEU A 353 33.19 -4.64 37.51
C LEU A 353 34.47 -3.92 37.98
N THR A 354 35.63 -4.49 37.67
CA THR A 354 36.96 -3.88 37.94
C THR A 354 37.22 -2.56 37.24
N SER A 355 36.55 -2.24 36.15
CA SER A 355 36.73 -0.96 35.44
C SER A 355 36.08 0.23 36.18
N TYR A 356 35.23 0.00 37.16
CA TYR A 356 34.60 1.04 37.99
C TYR A 356 35.39 1.37 39.25
N PHE A 357 36.31 0.49 39.67
CA PHE A 357 37.07 0.66 40.93
C PHE A 357 38.51 1.18 40.72
N ASN A 358 38.98 1.35 39.50
CA ASN A 358 40.31 1.88 39.19
C ASN A 358 40.25 3.36 38.77
N LYS A 359 39.68 4.21 39.62
CA LYS A 359 39.90 5.66 39.62
C LYS A 359 40.19 6.07 41.03
N SER A 360 41.45 5.96 41.43
CA SER A 360 42.09 6.73 42.51
C SER A 360 43.30 7.47 41.91
#